data_25a4e2505e212f14b5821d8656d2d048
#
_entry.id   25a4e2505e212f14b5821d8656d2d048
#
_cell.length_a   1.000
_cell.length_b   1.000
_cell.length_c   1.000
_cell.angle_alpha   90.00
_cell.angle_beta   90.00
_cell.angle_gamma   90.00
#
_symmetry.space_group_name_H-M   'P 1'
#
loop_
_entity.id
_entity.type
_entity.pdbx_description
1 polymer ?
#
loop_
_entity_poly.entity_id
_entity_poly.type
_entity_poly.pdbx_seq_one_letter_code
_entity_poly.pdbx_strand_id
1 'polypeptide(L)'
;MEYNEYRGVRGLVLAEVTKDDSSGYTTGEWEELSGVQAIAVAKNENSETHYYDNLAAIVVDAEGADELTLTVSILANKTRAKIDGVEYDETQDMIVNTPKRKKYFALGYIGEKTDGTEEFNILYKGKFSGGGETHNTKDDGTETTNVEYTFTAVHTTAKIYTVSGSGVTAVKRPAKSVKVPASTKVTEVAVFGTFTAGVSTGDVLTPDEIKALTASA
;
A
#
# COMPACT_ATOMS: atom_id res chain seq x y z
N MET A 1 -1.03 -26.00 -17.47
CA MET A 1 -0.60 -24.60 -17.20
C MET A 1 -1.88 -23.87 -16.86
N GLU A 2 -2.05 -23.44 -15.61
CA GLU A 2 -3.21 -22.65 -15.22
C GLU A 2 -2.92 -21.19 -15.50
N TYR A 3 -3.84 -20.53 -16.22
CA TYR A 3 -3.79 -19.10 -16.47
C TYR A 3 -4.59 -18.44 -15.37
N ASN A 4 -3.99 -17.44 -14.70
CA ASN A 4 -4.62 -16.74 -13.59
C ASN A 4 -4.48 -15.22 -13.77
N GLU A 5 -5.56 -14.48 -13.59
CA GLU A 5 -5.64 -13.03 -13.76
C GLU A 5 -6.25 -12.40 -12.51
N TYR A 6 -5.99 -11.12 -12.27
CA TYR A 6 -6.70 -10.37 -11.24
C TYR A 6 -8.08 -9.96 -11.77
N ARG A 7 -9.13 -10.27 -11.01
CA ARG A 7 -10.52 -9.91 -11.36
C ARG A 7 -11.18 -8.93 -10.41
N GLY A 8 -10.60 -8.69 -9.24
CA GLY A 8 -11.17 -7.81 -8.24
C GLY A 8 -10.14 -7.23 -7.28
N VAL A 9 -10.52 -6.12 -6.65
CA VAL A 9 -9.78 -5.48 -5.56
C VAL A 9 -10.76 -5.04 -4.48
N ARG A 10 -10.39 -5.22 -3.22
CA ARG A 10 -11.20 -4.87 -2.06
C ARG A 10 -10.35 -4.66 -0.80
N GLY A 11 -10.97 -4.25 0.30
CA GLY A 11 -10.32 -4.18 1.60
C GLY A 11 -9.14 -3.20 1.63
N LEU A 12 -9.30 -2.01 1.02
CA LEU A 12 -8.27 -0.99 1.05
C LEU A 12 -8.17 -0.41 2.47
N VAL A 13 -6.99 -0.49 3.06
CA VAL A 13 -6.69 0.02 4.41
C VAL A 13 -5.45 0.89 4.39
N LEU A 14 -5.40 1.82 5.32
CA LEU A 14 -4.38 2.86 5.44
C LEU A 14 -3.93 2.99 6.89
N ALA A 15 -2.63 3.17 7.11
CA ALA A 15 -2.09 3.56 8.42
C ALA A 15 -1.00 4.61 8.27
N GLU A 16 -0.93 5.56 9.18
CA GLU A 16 0.16 6.54 9.21
C GLU A 16 1.45 5.88 9.71
N VAL A 17 2.57 6.06 9.01
CA VAL A 17 3.88 5.61 9.49
C VAL A 17 4.37 6.57 10.57
N THR A 18 4.41 6.11 11.81
CA THR A 18 4.82 6.90 12.97
C THR A 18 6.31 6.85 13.22
N LYS A 19 6.95 5.74 12.83
CA LYS A 19 8.40 5.54 12.98
C LYS A 19 8.96 4.71 11.83
N ASP A 20 10.09 5.11 11.28
CA ASP A 20 10.86 4.35 10.30
C ASP A 20 12.33 4.76 10.35
N ASP A 21 13.08 4.13 11.25
CA ASP A 21 14.50 4.37 11.46
C ASP A 21 15.28 3.06 11.69
N SER A 22 16.56 3.17 11.99
CA SER A 22 17.44 2.01 12.24
C SER A 22 17.02 1.18 13.46
N SER A 23 16.20 1.73 14.36
CA SER A 23 15.74 1.06 15.59
C SER A 23 14.41 0.32 15.40
N GLY A 24 13.68 0.57 14.31
CA GLY A 24 12.45 -0.14 13.99
C GLY A 24 11.48 0.63 13.12
N TYR A 25 10.37 -0.02 12.85
CA TYR A 25 9.27 0.49 12.06
C TYR A 25 7.96 0.32 12.85
N THR A 26 7.14 1.36 12.91
CA THR A 26 5.82 1.31 13.52
C THR A 26 4.83 2.16 12.75
N THR A 27 3.56 1.76 12.79
CA THR A 27 2.43 2.50 12.23
C THR A 27 1.47 2.94 13.33
N GLY A 28 0.63 3.89 13.04
CA GLY A 28 -0.57 4.18 13.80
C GLY A 28 -1.66 3.12 13.57
N GLU A 29 -2.86 3.44 14.00
CA GLU A 29 -4.03 2.58 13.77
C GLU A 29 -4.34 2.46 12.26
N TRP A 30 -4.76 1.26 11.85
CA TRP A 30 -5.22 1.01 10.50
C TRP A 30 -6.67 1.47 10.35
N GLU A 31 -6.90 2.24 9.31
CA GLU A 31 -8.22 2.75 8.92
C GLU A 31 -8.65 2.11 7.61
N GLU A 32 -9.90 1.68 7.53
CA GLU A 32 -10.48 1.18 6.30
C GLU A 32 -10.87 2.35 5.39
N LEU A 33 -10.44 2.29 4.12
CA LEU A 33 -10.87 3.19 3.07
C LEU A 33 -11.94 2.50 2.23
N SER A 34 -13.19 2.85 2.46
CA SER A 34 -14.30 2.30 1.71
C SER A 34 -14.38 2.87 0.29
N GLY A 35 -14.92 2.06 -0.64
CA GLY A 35 -15.23 2.51 -2.00
C GLY A 35 -14.05 2.50 -2.97
N VAL A 36 -13.11 1.57 -2.84
CA VAL A 36 -12.10 1.33 -3.86
C VAL A 36 -12.74 0.75 -5.13
N GLN A 37 -12.48 1.37 -6.27
CA GLN A 37 -12.94 0.92 -7.57
C GLN A 37 -11.82 0.22 -8.34
N ALA A 38 -10.61 0.78 -8.34
CA ALA A 38 -9.48 0.22 -9.05
C ALA A 38 -8.15 0.58 -8.36
N ILE A 39 -7.19 -0.31 -8.48
CA ILE A 39 -5.79 -0.08 -8.11
C ILE A 39 -4.92 -0.53 -9.27
N ALA A 40 -4.16 0.39 -9.84
CA ALA A 40 -3.14 0.09 -10.84
C ALA A 40 -1.75 0.28 -10.23
N VAL A 41 -0.88 -0.70 -10.42
CA VAL A 41 0.49 -0.68 -9.89
C VAL A 41 1.47 -0.56 -11.02
N ALA A 42 2.25 0.52 -11.03
CA ALA A 42 3.37 0.73 -11.92
C ALA A 42 4.69 0.57 -11.16
N LYS A 43 5.51 -0.38 -11.60
CA LYS A 43 6.87 -0.54 -11.09
C LYS A 43 7.83 0.34 -11.89
N ASN A 44 8.63 1.14 -11.19
CA ASN A 44 9.68 1.94 -11.80
C ASN A 44 11.02 1.21 -11.67
N GLU A 45 11.39 0.53 -12.75
CA GLU A 45 12.68 -0.10 -12.92
C GLU A 45 13.38 0.57 -14.11
N ASN A 46 14.60 1.04 -13.94
CA ASN A 46 15.41 1.62 -14.98
C ASN A 46 16.62 0.74 -15.22
N SER A 47 16.86 0.38 -16.48
CA SER A 47 17.97 -0.49 -16.87
C SER A 47 18.83 0.24 -17.93
N GLU A 48 20.11 0.35 -17.66
CA GLU A 48 21.08 0.95 -18.57
C GLU A 48 22.11 -0.09 -19.01
N THR A 49 22.29 -0.22 -20.34
CA THR A 49 23.25 -1.15 -20.91
C THR A 49 24.54 -0.42 -21.29
N HIS A 50 25.65 -0.87 -20.74
CA HIS A 50 26.98 -0.38 -21.08
C HIS A 50 27.63 -1.30 -22.12
N TYR A 51 28.24 -0.69 -23.14
CA TYR A 51 28.88 -1.37 -24.24
C TYR A 51 30.39 -1.25 -24.12
N TYR A 52 31.10 -2.37 -24.27
CA TYR A 52 32.55 -2.44 -24.39
C TYR A 52 32.90 -3.20 -25.67
N ASP A 53 33.87 -2.70 -26.43
CA ASP A 53 34.29 -3.29 -27.71
C ASP A 53 33.13 -3.55 -28.68
N ASN A 54 32.14 -2.63 -28.71
CA ASN A 54 30.91 -2.73 -29.51
C ASN A 54 29.97 -3.87 -29.12
N LEU A 55 30.17 -4.47 -27.98
CA LEU A 55 29.31 -5.55 -27.42
C LEU A 55 28.63 -5.07 -26.11
N ALA A 56 27.38 -5.43 -25.95
CA ALA A 56 26.67 -5.23 -24.68
C ALA A 56 27.33 -6.09 -23.63
N ALA A 57 27.99 -5.49 -22.63
CA ALA A 57 28.80 -6.21 -21.67
C ALA A 57 28.23 -6.15 -20.24
N ILE A 58 27.62 -5.02 -19.86
CA ILE A 58 27.08 -4.83 -18.51
C ILE A 58 25.69 -4.20 -18.63
N VAL A 59 24.74 -4.74 -17.85
CA VAL A 59 23.44 -4.14 -17.62
C VAL A 59 23.39 -3.68 -16.16
N VAL A 60 23.12 -2.40 -15.95
CA VAL A 60 22.97 -1.81 -14.62
C VAL A 60 21.50 -1.51 -14.40
N ASP A 61 20.91 -2.18 -13.42
CA ASP A 61 19.52 -2.00 -13.04
C ASP A 61 19.41 -1.07 -11.83
N ALA A 62 18.52 -0.09 -11.90
CA ALA A 62 18.17 0.80 -10.81
C ALA A 62 16.69 0.67 -10.48
N GLU A 63 16.39 0.39 -9.22
CA GLU A 63 15.02 0.32 -8.72
C GLU A 63 14.56 1.69 -8.23
N GLY A 64 13.47 2.20 -8.83
CA GLY A 64 12.81 3.44 -8.41
C GLY A 64 11.70 3.22 -7.39
N ALA A 65 10.96 4.28 -7.10
CA ALA A 65 9.73 4.21 -6.32
C ALA A 65 8.62 3.59 -7.18
N ASP A 66 7.82 2.69 -6.61
CA ASP A 66 6.65 2.16 -7.29
C ASP A 66 5.48 3.15 -7.16
N GLU A 67 4.69 3.29 -8.20
CA GLU A 67 3.53 4.17 -8.21
C GLU A 67 2.25 3.35 -8.28
N LEU A 68 1.32 3.62 -7.36
CA LEU A 68 -0.01 3.04 -7.36
C LEU A 68 -1.02 4.14 -7.65
N THR A 69 -1.80 3.96 -8.71
CA THR A 69 -2.97 4.80 -8.97
C THR A 69 -4.19 4.14 -8.33
N LEU A 70 -4.82 4.86 -7.43
CA LEU A 70 -5.98 4.44 -6.65
C LEU A 70 -7.19 5.23 -7.13
N THR A 71 -8.17 4.54 -7.71
CA THR A 71 -9.48 5.13 -8.03
C THR A 71 -10.44 4.77 -6.90
N VAL A 72 -10.90 5.77 -6.18
CA VAL A 72 -11.75 5.59 -4.99
C VAL A 72 -12.98 6.51 -5.06
N SER A 73 -14.02 6.15 -4.32
CA SER A 73 -15.13 7.05 -4.05
C SER A 73 -14.65 8.28 -3.26
N ILE A 74 -15.51 9.27 -3.11
CA ILE A 74 -15.19 10.44 -2.27
C ILE A 74 -14.95 9.98 -0.83
N LEU A 75 -13.75 10.21 -0.33
CA LEU A 75 -13.38 9.88 1.05
C LEU A 75 -13.95 10.90 2.03
N ALA A 76 -14.14 10.51 3.29
CA ALA A 76 -14.53 11.42 4.37
C ALA A 76 -13.53 12.57 4.52
N ASN A 77 -14.00 13.76 4.89
CA ASN A 77 -13.19 14.97 5.02
C ASN A 77 -11.97 14.78 5.94
N LYS A 78 -12.15 14.05 7.04
CA LYS A 78 -11.07 13.72 7.99
C LYS A 78 -9.93 12.93 7.29
N THR A 79 -10.28 11.91 6.54
CA THR A 79 -9.30 11.08 5.82
C THR A 79 -8.63 11.85 4.70
N ARG A 80 -9.38 12.68 3.97
CA ARG A 80 -8.83 13.56 2.92
C ARG A 80 -7.82 14.54 3.48
N ALA A 81 -8.17 15.25 4.57
CA ALA A 81 -7.27 16.18 5.24
C ALA A 81 -5.99 15.48 5.72
N LYS A 82 -6.11 14.27 6.25
CA LYS A 82 -4.97 13.44 6.70
C LYS A 82 -4.04 13.06 5.53
N ILE A 83 -4.61 12.62 4.40
CA ILE A 83 -3.87 12.26 3.18
C ILE A 83 -3.18 13.50 2.58
N ASP A 84 -3.90 14.61 2.50
CA ASP A 84 -3.38 15.86 1.94
C ASP A 84 -2.40 16.57 2.86
N GLY A 85 -2.39 16.22 4.14
CA GLY A 85 -1.53 16.83 5.15
C GLY A 85 -1.95 18.27 5.47
N VAL A 86 -3.24 18.56 5.45
CA VAL A 86 -3.87 19.84 5.83
C VAL A 86 -4.61 19.68 7.15
N GLU A 87 -5.04 20.78 7.76
CA GLU A 87 -5.75 20.74 9.02
C GLU A 87 -7.23 20.38 8.83
N TYR A 88 -7.78 19.70 9.84
CA TYR A 88 -9.17 19.27 9.87
C TYR A 88 -9.83 19.77 11.17
N ASP A 89 -10.95 20.44 11.03
CA ASP A 89 -11.80 20.85 12.16
C ASP A 89 -12.86 19.78 12.41
N GLU A 90 -12.70 19.04 13.51
CA GLU A 90 -13.65 17.96 13.88
C GLU A 90 -15.03 18.51 14.31
N THR A 91 -15.10 19.76 14.77
CA THR A 91 -16.37 20.35 15.25
C THR A 91 -17.30 20.69 14.11
N GLN A 92 -16.73 21.11 12.99
CA GLN A 92 -17.50 21.57 11.82
C GLN A 92 -17.36 20.65 10.60
N ASP A 93 -16.64 19.53 10.72
CA ASP A 93 -16.31 18.62 9.62
C ASP A 93 -15.70 19.36 8.40
N MET A 94 -14.78 20.31 8.67
CA MET A 94 -14.19 21.16 7.64
C MET A 94 -12.71 20.84 7.40
N ILE A 95 -12.33 20.87 6.12
CA ILE A 95 -10.92 20.85 5.70
C ILE A 95 -10.45 22.32 5.61
N VAL A 96 -9.41 22.64 6.38
CA VAL A 96 -8.77 23.96 6.35
C VAL A 96 -7.51 23.87 5.49
N ASN A 97 -7.50 24.60 4.37
CA ASN A 97 -6.39 24.56 3.43
C ASN A 97 -5.17 25.32 3.97
N THR A 98 -4.40 24.65 4.81
CA THR A 98 -3.14 25.13 5.38
C THR A 98 -1.95 24.67 4.56
N PRO A 99 -0.72 25.17 4.80
CA PRO A 99 0.47 24.65 4.14
C PRO A 99 0.63 23.14 4.37
N LYS A 100 0.68 22.38 3.27
CA LYS A 100 0.66 20.91 3.28
C LYS A 100 1.86 20.32 4.02
N ARG A 101 1.59 19.44 4.99
CA ARG A 101 2.58 18.64 5.72
C ARG A 101 2.31 17.15 5.49
N LYS A 102 2.64 16.68 4.28
CA LYS A 102 2.38 15.29 3.89
C LYS A 102 3.21 14.32 4.73
N LYS A 103 2.51 13.39 5.35
CA LYS A 103 3.07 12.29 6.14
C LYS A 103 3.32 11.07 5.25
N TYR A 104 4.05 10.09 5.80
CA TYR A 104 4.17 8.77 5.19
C TYR A 104 3.05 7.87 5.68
N PHE A 105 2.59 7.01 4.78
CA PHE A 105 1.54 6.04 5.06
C PHE A 105 1.99 4.64 4.64
N ALA A 106 1.45 3.65 5.32
CA ALA A 106 1.39 2.27 4.87
C ALA A 106 0.03 2.03 4.23
N LEU A 107 -0.02 1.21 3.19
CA LEU A 107 -1.23 0.90 2.43
C LEU A 107 -1.39 -0.61 2.31
N GLY A 108 -2.58 -1.12 2.55
CA GLY A 108 -2.91 -2.54 2.36
C GLY A 108 -4.17 -2.72 1.52
N TYR A 109 -4.19 -3.76 0.67
CA TYR A 109 -5.37 -4.13 -0.09
C TYR A 109 -5.37 -5.62 -0.46
N ILE A 110 -6.51 -6.13 -0.82
CA ILE A 110 -6.71 -7.51 -1.23
C ILE A 110 -6.99 -7.56 -2.73
N GLY A 111 -6.19 -8.34 -3.46
CA GLY A 111 -6.43 -8.67 -4.86
C GLY A 111 -7.05 -10.05 -4.99
N GLU A 112 -8.16 -10.16 -5.71
CA GLU A 112 -8.82 -11.44 -6.02
C GLU A 112 -8.39 -11.90 -7.41
N LYS A 113 -8.10 -13.21 -7.54
CA LYS A 113 -7.72 -13.85 -8.79
C LYS A 113 -8.88 -14.63 -9.40
N THR A 114 -8.76 -14.98 -10.67
CA THR A 114 -9.81 -15.71 -11.42
C THR A 114 -10.07 -17.13 -10.91
N ASP A 115 -9.10 -17.74 -10.23
CA ASP A 115 -9.26 -19.04 -9.56
C ASP A 115 -9.97 -18.95 -8.20
N GLY A 116 -10.35 -17.74 -7.77
CA GLY A 116 -10.98 -17.47 -6.47
C GLY A 116 -9.99 -17.36 -5.32
N THR A 117 -8.69 -17.46 -5.58
CA THR A 117 -7.68 -17.20 -4.55
C THR A 117 -7.48 -15.69 -4.35
N GLU A 118 -7.06 -15.33 -3.16
CA GLU A 118 -6.80 -13.94 -2.79
C GLU A 118 -5.33 -13.72 -2.48
N GLU A 119 -4.89 -12.49 -2.66
CA GLU A 119 -3.53 -12.06 -2.37
C GLU A 119 -3.56 -10.76 -1.59
N PHE A 120 -2.93 -10.75 -0.41
CA PHE A 120 -2.75 -9.54 0.39
C PHE A 120 -1.53 -8.78 -0.08
N ASN A 121 -1.74 -7.52 -0.39
CA ASN A 121 -0.69 -6.61 -0.83
C ASN A 121 -0.54 -5.53 0.22
N ILE A 122 0.65 -5.41 0.79
CA ILE A 122 0.99 -4.39 1.78
C ILE A 122 2.20 -3.60 1.28
N LEU A 123 2.06 -2.28 1.24
CA LEU A 123 3.13 -1.34 0.97
C LEU A 123 3.45 -0.64 2.28
N TYR A 124 4.69 -0.73 2.72
CA TYR A 124 5.09 -0.30 4.04
C TYR A 124 5.24 1.21 4.19
N LYS A 125 5.64 1.90 3.12
CA LYS A 125 5.93 3.33 3.21
C LYS A 125 5.70 4.02 1.87
N GLY A 126 4.91 5.06 1.86
CA GLY A 126 4.71 5.90 0.68
C GLY A 126 4.03 7.22 1.03
N LYS A 127 3.87 8.05 0.02
CA LYS A 127 3.16 9.32 0.11
C LYS A 127 2.09 9.39 -0.95
N PHE A 128 0.99 10.01 -0.58
CA PHE A 128 -0.08 10.31 -1.51
C PHE A 128 0.16 11.61 -2.27
N SER A 129 -0.29 11.63 -3.53
CA SER A 129 -0.45 12.81 -4.36
C SER A 129 -1.75 12.68 -5.17
N GLY A 130 -2.19 13.73 -5.84
CA GLY A 130 -3.48 13.74 -6.53
C GLY A 130 -4.61 14.20 -5.63
N GLY A 131 -5.77 13.54 -5.73
CA GLY A 131 -6.97 13.91 -4.98
C GLY A 131 -7.70 15.14 -5.55
N GLY A 132 -7.43 15.48 -6.82
CA GLY A 132 -8.17 16.53 -7.53
C GLY A 132 -9.62 16.12 -7.76
N GLU A 133 -10.53 17.06 -7.65
CA GLU A 133 -11.96 16.88 -7.82
C GLU A 133 -12.45 17.57 -9.08
N THR A 134 -13.36 16.93 -9.77
CA THR A 134 -14.09 17.51 -10.89
C THR A 134 -15.56 17.55 -10.56
N HIS A 135 -16.15 18.72 -10.64
CA HIS A 135 -17.58 18.94 -10.40
C HIS A 135 -18.27 19.33 -11.70
N ASN A 136 -19.16 18.49 -12.19
CA ASN A 136 -19.93 18.74 -13.38
C ASN A 136 -21.36 19.19 -12.99
N THR A 137 -21.98 20.02 -13.84
CA THR A 137 -23.39 20.35 -13.69
C THR A 137 -24.22 19.10 -13.91
N LYS A 138 -25.21 18.88 -13.04
CA LYS A 138 -26.16 17.78 -13.20
C LYS A 138 -26.97 18.00 -14.47
N ASP A 139 -26.95 17.02 -15.35
CA ASP A 139 -27.78 16.92 -16.55
C ASP A 139 -28.75 15.72 -16.44
N ASP A 140 -29.32 15.28 -17.55
CA ASP A 140 -30.20 14.10 -17.61
C ASP A 140 -29.42 12.77 -17.46
N GLY A 141 -28.09 12.81 -17.43
CA GLY A 141 -27.21 11.66 -17.26
C GLY A 141 -27.06 11.23 -15.81
N THR A 142 -26.55 10.02 -15.61
CA THR A 142 -26.20 9.45 -14.30
C THR A 142 -24.69 9.40 -14.07
N GLU A 143 -23.95 10.27 -14.74
CA GLU A 143 -22.48 10.29 -14.64
C GLU A 143 -22.04 10.71 -13.25
N THR A 144 -21.18 9.87 -12.66
CA THR A 144 -20.54 10.12 -11.36
C THR A 144 -19.04 10.20 -11.54
N THR A 145 -18.39 11.02 -10.72
CA THR A 145 -16.93 11.20 -10.77
C THR A 145 -16.31 10.57 -9.54
N ASN A 146 -15.29 9.73 -9.76
CA ASN A 146 -14.42 9.19 -8.72
C ASN A 146 -13.20 10.08 -8.53
N VAL A 147 -12.50 9.88 -7.42
CA VAL A 147 -11.27 10.62 -7.10
C VAL A 147 -10.08 9.69 -7.33
N GLU A 148 -9.04 10.23 -7.97
CA GLU A 148 -7.80 9.50 -8.18
C GLU A 148 -6.69 10.03 -7.26
N TYR A 149 -6.05 9.10 -6.56
CA TYR A 149 -4.85 9.36 -5.78
C TYR A 149 -3.70 8.54 -6.35
N THR A 150 -2.52 9.12 -6.39
CA THR A 150 -1.27 8.40 -6.65
C THR A 150 -0.54 8.17 -5.34
N PHE A 151 -0.23 6.91 -5.05
CA PHE A 151 0.59 6.53 -3.90
C PHE A 151 1.98 6.12 -4.38
N THR A 152 2.98 6.90 -4.02
CA THR A 152 4.39 6.64 -4.37
C THR A 152 5.05 5.86 -3.25
N ALA A 153 5.32 4.58 -3.49
CA ALA A 153 5.88 3.66 -2.52
C ALA A 153 7.40 3.64 -2.57
N VAL A 154 8.03 3.71 -1.40
CA VAL A 154 9.49 3.67 -1.24
C VAL A 154 9.89 2.61 -0.21
N HIS A 155 11.16 2.23 -0.21
CA HIS A 155 11.69 1.32 0.80
C HIS A 155 11.66 1.93 2.21
N THR A 156 11.46 1.06 3.20
CA THR A 156 11.63 1.44 4.61
C THR A 156 13.10 1.69 4.90
N THR A 157 13.37 2.55 5.88
CA THR A 157 14.71 2.72 6.45
C THR A 157 15.02 1.57 7.41
N ALA A 158 14.01 1.13 8.16
CA ALA A 158 14.08 -0.01 9.04
C ALA A 158 14.23 -1.32 8.23
N LYS A 159 15.03 -2.23 8.77
CA LYS A 159 15.21 -3.58 8.19
C LYS A 159 14.16 -4.51 8.77
N ILE A 160 13.03 -4.59 8.12
CA ILE A 160 11.83 -5.32 8.61
C ILE A 160 11.69 -6.73 8.03
N TYR A 161 12.29 -7.00 6.88
CA TYR A 161 12.15 -8.30 6.21
C TYR A 161 13.33 -9.20 6.51
N THR A 162 13.06 -10.43 6.97
CA THR A 162 14.08 -11.44 7.20
C THR A 162 14.11 -12.40 6.02
N VAL A 163 15.22 -12.42 5.29
CA VAL A 163 15.45 -13.42 4.24
C VAL A 163 15.99 -14.68 4.91
N SER A 164 15.21 -15.76 4.89
CA SER A 164 15.67 -17.09 5.30
C SER A 164 15.89 -17.95 4.07
N GLY A 165 17.02 -18.62 4.00
CA GLY A 165 17.35 -19.58 2.94
C GLY A 165 18.16 -20.73 3.51
N SER A 166 18.09 -21.89 2.88
CA SER A 166 18.90 -23.05 3.29
C SER A 166 20.38 -22.73 3.17
N GLY A 167 21.07 -22.68 4.32
CA GLY A 167 22.51 -22.40 4.40
C GLY A 167 22.90 -20.92 4.45
N VAL A 168 21.95 -20.00 4.58
CA VAL A 168 22.23 -18.56 4.71
C VAL A 168 21.78 -18.07 6.09
N THR A 169 22.66 -17.32 6.77
CA THR A 169 22.27 -16.62 8.00
C THR A 169 21.16 -15.63 7.68
N ALA A 170 20.08 -15.64 8.45
CA ALA A 170 18.95 -14.73 8.27
C ALA A 170 19.43 -13.27 8.34
N VAL A 171 19.24 -12.52 7.28
CA VAL A 171 19.60 -11.10 7.18
C VAL A 171 18.36 -10.26 7.07
N LYS A 172 18.18 -9.33 7.99
CA LYS A 172 17.10 -8.33 7.91
C LYS A 172 17.40 -7.30 6.82
N ARG A 173 16.42 -7.02 5.99
CA ARG A 173 16.50 -6.05 4.89
C ARG A 173 15.37 -5.02 4.95
N PRO A 174 15.57 -3.82 4.39
CA PRO A 174 14.46 -2.91 4.10
C PRO A 174 13.45 -3.58 3.16
N ALA A 175 12.19 -3.21 3.28
CA ALA A 175 11.15 -3.70 2.38
C ALA A 175 10.31 -2.52 1.84
N LYS A 176 9.86 -2.62 0.59
CA LYS A 176 8.93 -1.68 -0.05
C LYS A 176 7.52 -2.23 0.06
N SER A 177 7.33 -3.47 -0.32
CA SER A 177 6.04 -4.14 -0.31
C SER A 177 6.19 -5.63 -0.01
N VAL A 178 5.08 -6.24 0.40
CA VAL A 178 4.94 -7.69 0.51
C VAL A 178 3.63 -8.12 -0.13
N LYS A 179 3.67 -9.28 -0.78
CA LYS A 179 2.50 -9.96 -1.33
C LYS A 179 2.39 -11.33 -0.66
N VAL A 180 1.26 -11.59 -0.04
CA VAL A 180 1.03 -12.84 0.69
C VAL A 180 -0.23 -13.51 0.13
N PRO A 181 -0.15 -14.76 -0.35
CA PRO A 181 -1.34 -15.52 -0.72
C PRO A 181 -2.25 -15.66 0.50
N ALA A 182 -3.52 -15.30 0.34
CA ALA A 182 -4.50 -15.48 1.38
C ALA A 182 -4.93 -16.95 1.44
N SER A 183 -5.03 -17.52 2.65
CA SER A 183 -5.68 -18.81 2.81
C SER A 183 -7.20 -18.61 2.74
N THR A 184 -7.90 -19.58 2.14
CA THR A 184 -9.38 -19.55 1.99
C THR A 184 -10.14 -19.49 3.33
N LYS A 185 -9.46 -19.63 4.46
CA LYS A 185 -10.04 -19.61 5.81
C LYS A 185 -9.96 -18.25 6.50
N VAL A 186 -9.25 -17.29 5.93
CA VAL A 186 -9.05 -15.98 6.56
C VAL A 186 -10.00 -14.99 5.92
N THR A 187 -10.92 -14.46 6.71
CA THR A 187 -11.81 -13.39 6.28
C THR A 187 -11.04 -12.06 6.22
N GLU A 188 -11.43 -11.19 5.31
CA GLU A 188 -10.88 -9.85 5.12
C GLU A 188 -10.66 -9.09 6.43
N VAL A 189 -11.71 -9.05 7.26
CA VAL A 189 -11.66 -8.42 8.59
C VAL A 189 -10.67 -9.11 9.52
N ALA A 190 -10.48 -10.42 9.38
CA ALA A 190 -9.54 -11.16 10.21
C ALA A 190 -8.08 -10.87 9.88
N VAL A 191 -7.73 -10.67 8.62
CA VAL A 191 -6.34 -10.39 8.25
C VAL A 191 -5.93 -9.00 8.69
N PHE A 192 -6.67 -7.99 8.31
CA PHE A 192 -6.36 -6.62 8.73
C PHE A 192 -6.74 -6.34 10.20
N GLY A 193 -7.78 -6.98 10.73
CA GLY A 193 -8.18 -6.86 12.14
C GLY A 193 -7.29 -7.63 13.12
N THR A 194 -6.63 -8.69 12.69
CA THR A 194 -5.63 -9.39 13.51
C THR A 194 -4.34 -8.60 13.64
N PHE A 195 -4.08 -7.69 12.72
CA PHE A 195 -3.03 -6.67 12.87
C PHE A 195 -3.24 -5.81 14.11
N THR A 196 -4.49 -5.61 14.54
CA THR A 196 -4.83 -4.84 15.73
C THR A 196 -4.95 -5.68 16.99
N ALA A 197 -5.19 -6.97 16.90
CA ALA A 197 -5.51 -7.82 18.06
C ALA A 197 -4.34 -8.65 18.61
N GLY A 198 -3.32 -8.92 17.82
CA GLY A 198 -2.17 -9.75 18.22
C GLY A 198 -0.84 -9.02 18.30
N VAL A 199 -0.80 -7.79 17.82
CA VAL A 199 0.37 -6.92 17.77
C VAL A 199 0.05 -5.71 18.61
N SER A 200 0.94 -5.28 19.47
CA SER A 200 0.73 -4.04 20.23
C SER A 200 0.45 -2.92 19.23
N THR A 201 -0.58 -2.12 19.52
CA THR A 201 -0.99 -0.99 18.67
C THR A 201 0.21 -0.21 18.15
N GLY A 202 0.45 -0.28 16.83
CA GLY A 202 1.57 0.42 16.19
C GLY A 202 2.66 -0.46 15.58
N ASP A 203 2.64 -1.78 15.78
CA ASP A 203 3.63 -2.66 15.15
C ASP A 203 3.14 -3.13 13.78
N VAL A 204 4.04 -3.17 12.81
CA VAL A 204 3.77 -3.74 11.49
C VAL A 204 4.05 -5.22 11.53
N LEU A 205 3.10 -6.00 11.04
CA LEU A 205 3.35 -7.42 10.83
C LEU A 205 4.47 -7.62 9.82
N THR A 206 5.45 -8.37 10.23
CA THR A 206 6.43 -8.92 9.31
C THR A 206 5.79 -9.98 8.43
N PRO A 207 6.34 -10.31 7.25
CA PRO A 207 5.84 -11.41 6.44
C PRO A 207 5.75 -12.76 7.18
N ASP A 208 6.62 -13.00 8.15
CA ASP A 208 6.60 -14.22 8.95
C ASP A 208 5.46 -14.23 9.96
N GLU A 209 5.11 -13.07 10.54
CA GLU A 209 3.93 -12.93 11.40
C GLU A 209 2.64 -13.04 10.61
N ILE A 210 2.58 -12.50 9.38
CA ILE A 210 1.44 -12.71 8.47
C ILE A 210 1.28 -14.20 8.16
N LYS A 211 2.35 -14.92 7.87
CA LYS A 211 2.32 -16.38 7.66
C LYS A 211 1.90 -17.14 8.91
N ALA A 212 2.37 -16.74 10.08
CA ALA A 212 1.99 -17.36 11.35
C ALA A 212 0.50 -17.21 11.64
N LEU A 213 -0.09 -16.06 11.32
CA LEU A 213 -1.53 -15.80 11.46
C LEU A 213 -2.36 -16.63 10.46
N THR A 214 -1.85 -16.86 9.25
CA THR A 214 -2.52 -17.70 8.26
C THR A 214 -2.35 -19.20 8.52
N ALA A 215 -1.32 -19.61 9.25
CA ALA A 215 -1.06 -21.02 9.58
C ALA A 215 -1.79 -21.51 10.84
N SER A 216 -2.26 -20.60 11.69
CA SER A 216 -2.95 -20.92 12.95
C SER A 216 -4.49 -20.95 12.85
N ALA A 217 -5.03 -20.85 11.63
CA ALA A 217 -6.48 -20.86 11.38
C ALA A 217 -6.99 -22.23 10.86
#